data_7c26258c73213d48164bb3842ab9baea
#
_entry.id   7c26258c73213d48164bb3842ab9baea
#
_cell.length_a   1.000
_cell.length_b   1.000
_cell.length_c   1.000
_cell.angle_alpha   90.00
_cell.angle_beta   90.00
_cell.angle_gamma   90.00
#
_symmetry.space_group_name_H-M   'P 1'
#
loop_
_entity.id
_entity.type
_entity.pdbx_description
1 polymer ?
#
loop_
_entity_poly.entity_id
_entity_poly.type
_entity_poly.pdbx_seq_one_letter_code
_entity_poly.pdbx_strand_id
1 'polypeptide(L)'
;MSCLEIIMHYELSFKMIEKDYKAFLQDGFYVSPKTDTSLHKHNYAEIHVLGEGKAQFLIDNQTITVNGPAVLTIPAPKMHCCTYQDKALLHTAFQTDCQANAVCTYPIENGMVKAFFKEIQQCQLTGDYSAIALYIPIFCNRYHKEHHTVTEIKDYNFLISEFFILNYDKDVYLSNLAEQLHISERHAERLVLQYTGHSFREELVAVRMRIANQLMQAENASLEQIAKYVGYRSYSGFWKAMKRYEGEKTK
;
A
#
# COMPACT_ATOMS: atom_id res chain seq x y z
N MET A 1 -22.63 -1.50 -3.14
CA MET A 1 -22.11 -0.12 -3.13
C MET A 1 -20.63 -0.25 -3.37
N SER A 2 -20.11 0.40 -4.41
CA SER A 2 -18.74 0.29 -4.88
C SER A 2 -17.76 0.58 -3.75
N CYS A 3 -16.70 -0.23 -3.69
CA CYS A 3 -15.53 0.02 -2.87
C CYS A 3 -15.11 1.48 -3.08
N LEU A 4 -15.13 2.23 -2.03
CA LEU A 4 -14.92 3.66 -1.91
C LEU A 4 -13.99 4.22 -2.99
N GLU A 5 -14.55 5.00 -3.90
CA GLU A 5 -13.84 6.17 -4.39
C GLU A 5 -13.43 6.96 -3.14
N ILE A 6 -12.15 6.89 -2.81
CA ILE A 6 -11.57 7.79 -1.83
C ILE A 6 -11.71 9.17 -2.46
N ILE A 7 -12.70 9.92 -2.03
CA ILE A 7 -12.90 11.29 -2.47
C ILE A 7 -11.71 12.07 -1.90
N MET A 8 -10.73 12.32 -2.75
CA MET A 8 -9.61 13.19 -2.41
C MET A 8 -10.13 14.62 -2.42
N HIS A 9 -10.26 15.23 -1.26
CA HIS A 9 -10.86 16.55 -1.14
C HIS A 9 -9.87 17.71 -1.34
N TYR A 10 -8.57 17.45 -1.14
CA TYR A 10 -7.57 18.50 -1.22
C TYR A 10 -6.36 18.03 -2.02
N GLU A 11 -6.10 18.70 -3.15
CA GLU A 11 -4.86 18.58 -3.90
C GLU A 11 -3.96 19.75 -3.50
N LEU A 12 -2.76 19.43 -3.01
CA LEU A 12 -1.72 20.41 -2.67
C LEU A 12 -0.56 20.26 -3.64
N SER A 13 -0.10 21.38 -4.19
CA SER A 13 1.14 21.41 -4.98
C SER A 13 2.32 21.81 -4.10
N PHE A 14 3.44 21.12 -4.25
CA PHE A 14 4.68 21.45 -3.55
C PHE A 14 5.89 21.25 -4.47
N LYS A 15 6.96 21.96 -4.17
CA LYS A 15 8.20 21.89 -4.95
C LYS A 15 9.30 21.22 -4.16
N MET A 16 10.03 20.31 -4.80
CA MET A 16 11.18 19.65 -4.20
C MET A 16 12.26 19.46 -5.27
N ILE A 17 13.46 20.01 -5.05
CA ILE A 17 14.60 19.96 -5.97
C ILE A 17 14.18 20.34 -7.37
N GLU A 18 13.79 21.40 -7.81
CA GLU A 18 13.41 21.86 -9.17
C GLU A 18 12.21 21.14 -9.84
N LYS A 19 11.56 20.18 -9.18
CA LYS A 19 10.38 19.49 -9.68
C LYS A 19 9.16 19.78 -8.84
N ASP A 20 8.01 19.97 -9.51
CA ASP A 20 6.72 20.13 -8.86
C ASP A 20 6.09 18.77 -8.63
N TYR A 21 5.48 18.60 -7.47
CA TYR A 21 4.78 17.40 -7.04
C TYR A 21 3.41 17.76 -6.49
N LYS A 22 2.55 16.74 -6.39
CA LYS A 22 1.23 16.84 -5.79
C LYS A 22 1.13 15.93 -4.59
N ALA A 23 0.38 16.39 -3.61
CA ALA A 23 -0.08 15.59 -2.50
C ALA A 23 -1.60 15.63 -2.43
N PHE A 24 -2.19 14.50 -2.07
CA PHE A 24 -3.62 14.30 -2.02
C PHE A 24 -4.01 13.95 -0.59
N LEU A 25 -4.72 14.87 0.05
CA LEU A 25 -5.25 14.67 1.39
C LEU A 25 -6.64 14.05 1.28
N GLN A 26 -6.88 12.98 2.02
CA GLN A 26 -8.18 12.32 2.05
C GLN A 26 -9.17 13.09 2.91
N ASP A 27 -10.45 12.95 2.60
CA ASP A 27 -11.52 13.42 3.49
C ASP A 27 -11.43 12.68 4.83
N GLY A 28 -11.43 13.44 5.93
CA GLY A 28 -11.21 12.85 7.24
C GLY A 28 -9.74 12.65 7.61
N PHE A 29 -8.88 13.56 7.19
CA PHE A 29 -7.49 13.67 7.62
C PHE A 29 -7.41 13.67 9.16
N TYR A 30 -7.28 12.49 9.75
CA TYR A 30 -7.47 12.28 11.19
C TYR A 30 -6.20 12.47 11.99
N VAL A 31 -6.39 13.06 13.17
CA VAL A 31 -5.34 13.24 14.16
C VAL A 31 -5.21 12.03 15.09
N SER A 32 -6.24 11.19 15.15
CA SER A 32 -6.23 9.97 15.97
C SER A 32 -6.96 8.84 15.24
N PRO A 33 -6.39 7.65 15.18
CA PRO A 33 -7.04 6.51 14.56
C PRO A 33 -8.25 6.07 15.37
N LYS A 34 -9.37 5.93 14.69
CA LYS A 34 -10.60 5.44 15.31
C LYS A 34 -10.83 3.95 15.04
N THR A 35 -10.33 3.47 13.90
CA THR A 35 -10.51 2.09 13.43
C THR A 35 -9.31 1.66 12.61
N ASP A 36 -9.05 0.36 12.58
CA ASP A 36 -8.09 -0.24 11.67
C ASP A 36 -8.51 0.03 10.22
N THR A 37 -7.54 0.23 9.35
CA THR A 37 -7.82 0.41 7.92
C THR A 37 -8.07 -0.94 7.26
N SER A 38 -9.02 -0.99 6.32
CA SER A 38 -9.18 -2.15 5.46
C SER A 38 -8.01 -2.30 4.50
N LEU A 39 -7.75 -3.53 4.07
CA LEU A 39 -6.73 -3.82 3.07
C LEU A 39 -7.07 -3.14 1.74
N HIS A 40 -6.16 -2.31 1.23
CA HIS A 40 -6.34 -1.55 -0.01
C HIS A 40 -5.02 -1.31 -0.74
N LYS A 41 -5.09 -0.79 -1.95
CA LYS A 41 -3.96 -0.29 -2.75
C LYS A 41 -4.39 0.95 -3.53
N HIS A 42 -3.43 1.75 -3.94
CA HIS A 42 -3.65 2.92 -4.79
C HIS A 42 -2.44 3.17 -5.70
N ASN A 43 -2.59 4.10 -6.64
CA ASN A 43 -1.58 4.38 -7.69
C ASN A 43 -0.54 5.43 -7.29
N TYR A 44 -0.59 5.94 -6.08
CA TYR A 44 0.32 6.93 -5.53
C TYR A 44 1.10 6.36 -4.36
N ALA A 45 2.29 6.87 -4.10
CA ALA A 45 2.98 6.58 -2.86
C ALA A 45 2.17 7.14 -1.68
N GLU A 46 2.14 6.42 -0.56
CA GLU A 46 1.49 6.88 0.66
C GLU A 46 2.52 7.13 1.76
N ILE A 47 2.34 8.25 2.43
CA ILE A 47 3.20 8.68 3.53
C ILE A 47 2.36 8.73 4.80
N HIS A 48 2.73 7.90 5.76
CA HIS A 48 2.16 7.89 7.09
C HIS A 48 3.04 8.67 8.06
N VAL A 49 2.46 9.59 8.79
CA VAL A 49 3.14 10.33 9.87
C VAL A 49 2.55 9.87 11.20
N LEU A 50 3.41 9.34 12.06
CA LEU A 50 3.02 8.79 13.36
C LEU A 50 3.62 9.64 14.49
N GLY A 51 2.78 9.97 15.47
CA GLY A 51 3.21 10.48 16.76
C GLY A 51 3.76 9.40 17.69
N GLU A 52 3.89 9.69 18.97
CA GLU A 52 4.31 8.71 19.97
C GLU A 52 3.31 7.55 20.07
N GLY A 53 3.80 6.31 20.04
CA GLY A 53 3.01 5.09 20.13
C GLY A 53 3.42 4.05 19.09
N LYS A 54 2.59 3.02 18.90
CA LYS A 54 2.86 1.89 18.00
C LYS A 54 1.70 1.64 17.06
N ALA A 55 2.05 1.41 15.78
CA ALA A 55 1.12 0.88 14.78
C ALA A 55 1.76 -0.31 14.06
N GLN A 56 0.93 -1.24 13.61
CA GLN A 56 1.33 -2.34 12.75
C GLN A 56 0.75 -2.13 11.37
N PHE A 57 1.59 -2.29 10.37
CA PHE A 57 1.22 -2.24 8.96
C PHE A 57 1.43 -3.62 8.36
N LEU A 58 0.40 -4.16 7.75
CA LEU A 58 0.52 -5.29 6.85
C LEU A 58 0.75 -4.73 5.44
N ILE A 59 1.93 -4.99 4.87
CA ILE A 59 2.30 -4.52 3.52
C ILE A 59 2.77 -5.74 2.74
N ASP A 60 2.08 -6.08 1.65
CA ASP A 60 2.40 -7.24 0.80
C ASP A 60 2.67 -8.54 1.59
N ASN A 61 1.90 -8.83 2.62
CA ASN A 61 2.05 -9.98 3.55
C ASN A 61 3.21 -9.89 4.56
N GLN A 62 3.89 -8.78 4.66
CA GLN A 62 4.87 -8.53 5.72
C GLN A 62 4.27 -7.60 6.77
N THR A 63 4.35 -8.00 8.01
CA THR A 63 3.96 -7.13 9.13
C THR A 63 5.14 -6.29 9.56
N ILE A 64 4.98 -4.98 9.46
CA ILE A 64 5.96 -3.99 9.91
C ILE A 64 5.40 -3.28 11.13
N THR A 65 6.14 -3.31 12.22
CA THR A 65 5.80 -2.51 13.42
C THR A 65 6.54 -1.19 13.36
N VAL A 66 5.81 -0.09 13.37
CA VAL A 66 6.35 1.26 13.40
C VAL A 66 6.19 1.83 14.80
N ASN A 67 7.30 2.24 15.39
CA ASN A 67 7.34 2.94 16.68
C ASN A 67 7.52 4.43 16.38
N GLY A 68 6.53 5.24 16.72
CA GLY A 68 6.60 6.69 16.56
C GLY A 68 7.36 7.40 17.68
N PRO A 69 7.76 8.65 17.47
CA PRO A 69 7.50 9.47 16.29
C PRO A 69 8.30 9.04 15.07
N ALA A 70 7.60 8.77 13.99
CA ALA A 70 8.21 8.24 12.77
C ALA A 70 7.38 8.58 11.52
N VAL A 71 8.02 8.47 10.37
CA VAL A 71 7.37 8.46 9.07
C VAL A 71 7.55 7.08 8.46
N LEU A 72 6.47 6.53 7.89
CA LEU A 72 6.49 5.35 7.05
C LEU A 72 6.09 5.77 5.64
N THR A 73 6.89 5.37 4.66
CA THR A 73 6.57 5.54 3.24
C THR A 73 6.24 4.18 2.63
N ILE A 74 5.10 4.11 1.97
CA ILE A 74 4.64 2.93 1.24
C ILE A 74 4.61 3.29 -0.25
N PRO A 75 5.46 2.67 -1.09
CA PRO A 75 5.43 2.90 -2.53
C PRO A 75 4.10 2.45 -3.13
N ALA A 76 3.66 3.16 -4.17
CA ALA A 76 2.62 2.60 -5.02
C ALA A 76 3.16 1.36 -5.76
N PRO A 77 2.34 0.41 -6.01
CA PRO A 77 0.95 0.18 -5.61
C PRO A 77 0.79 -1.02 -4.68
N LYS A 78 1.46 -0.96 -3.55
CA LYS A 78 1.47 -2.04 -2.55
C LYS A 78 0.14 -2.19 -1.85
N MET A 79 -0.29 -3.47 -1.69
CA MET A 79 -1.42 -3.79 -0.83
C MET A 79 -1.04 -3.57 0.63
N HIS A 80 -1.82 -2.77 1.34
CA HIS A 80 -1.54 -2.50 2.74
C HIS A 80 -2.78 -2.21 3.56
N CYS A 81 -2.63 -2.40 4.87
CA CYS A 81 -3.57 -1.94 5.89
C CYS A 81 -2.80 -1.61 7.17
N CYS A 82 -3.45 -0.90 8.07
CA CYS A 82 -2.88 -0.50 9.35
C CYS A 82 -3.77 -0.97 10.50
N THR A 83 -3.15 -1.54 11.52
CA THR A 83 -3.78 -1.91 12.80
C THR A 83 -3.13 -1.11 13.92
N TYR A 84 -3.93 -0.44 14.71
CA TYR A 84 -3.46 0.44 15.77
C TYR A 84 -3.42 -0.31 17.11
N GLN A 85 -2.23 -0.38 17.71
CA GLN A 85 -2.07 -0.97 19.04
C GLN A 85 -2.35 0.06 20.15
N ASP A 86 -2.10 1.33 19.87
CA ASP A 86 -2.34 2.43 20.80
C ASP A 86 -3.43 3.35 20.23
N LYS A 87 -4.56 3.41 20.91
CA LYS A 87 -5.71 4.25 20.52
C LYS A 87 -5.46 5.74 20.71
N ALA A 88 -4.43 6.13 21.46
CA ALA A 88 -4.03 7.50 21.65
C ALA A 88 -3.00 7.99 20.62
N LEU A 89 -2.55 7.09 19.73
CA LEU A 89 -1.58 7.41 18.70
C LEU A 89 -2.10 8.52 17.78
N LEU A 90 -1.35 9.60 17.67
CA LEU A 90 -1.56 10.59 16.62
C LEU A 90 -1.05 9.99 15.30
N HIS A 91 -1.92 9.90 14.32
CA HIS A 91 -1.59 9.33 13.02
C HIS A 91 -2.37 10.02 11.90
N THR A 92 -1.71 10.23 10.80
CA THR A 92 -2.32 10.64 9.54
C THR A 92 -1.56 10.06 8.36
N ALA A 93 -2.22 9.99 7.21
CA ALA A 93 -1.62 9.58 5.95
C ALA A 93 -2.04 10.51 4.83
N PHE A 94 -1.18 10.64 3.83
CA PHE A 94 -1.49 11.34 2.58
C PHE A 94 -0.81 10.64 1.40
N GLN A 95 -1.42 10.74 0.23
CA GLN A 95 -0.86 10.20 -1.01
C GLN A 95 -0.06 11.28 -1.75
N THR A 96 0.92 10.88 -2.54
CA THR A 96 1.72 11.79 -3.36
C THR A 96 2.21 11.13 -4.64
N ASP A 97 2.33 11.91 -5.71
CA ASP A 97 2.98 11.50 -6.95
C ASP A 97 4.52 11.51 -6.87
N CYS A 98 5.06 11.90 -5.71
CA CYS A 98 6.47 11.75 -5.41
C CYS A 98 6.82 10.25 -5.36
N GLN A 99 7.66 9.80 -6.30
CA GLN A 99 7.99 8.38 -6.43
C GLN A 99 8.76 7.88 -5.22
N ALA A 100 8.30 6.76 -4.66
CA ALA A 100 9.01 5.98 -3.67
C ALA A 100 9.33 4.60 -4.25
N ASN A 101 10.53 4.08 -4.00
CA ASN A 101 10.99 2.82 -4.60
C ASN A 101 10.99 1.66 -3.61
N ALA A 102 10.89 1.93 -2.32
CA ALA A 102 10.88 0.94 -1.26
C ALA A 102 9.99 1.36 -0.10
N VAL A 103 9.50 0.37 0.66
CA VAL A 103 8.92 0.63 1.98
C VAL A 103 10.05 1.03 2.91
N CYS A 104 9.93 2.18 3.54
CA CYS A 104 10.91 2.61 4.51
C CYS A 104 10.28 3.33 5.70
N THR A 105 10.94 3.22 6.84
CA THR A 105 10.60 3.96 8.06
C THR A 105 11.80 4.76 8.50
N TYR A 106 11.56 5.97 8.96
CA TYR A 106 12.61 6.79 9.58
C TYR A 106 12.06 7.58 10.77
N PRO A 107 12.88 7.75 11.81
CA PRO A 107 12.50 8.55 12.96
C PRO A 107 12.40 10.03 12.59
N ILE A 108 11.52 10.74 13.26
CA ILE A 108 11.35 12.17 13.11
C ILE A 108 11.32 12.83 14.51
N GLU A 109 11.72 14.09 14.59
CA GLU A 109 11.70 14.79 15.87
C GLU A 109 10.27 14.99 16.38
N ASN A 110 10.04 14.67 17.64
CA ASN A 110 8.73 14.77 18.26
C ASN A 110 8.13 16.17 18.19
N GLY A 111 8.97 17.21 18.32
CA GLY A 111 8.55 18.61 18.17
C GLY A 111 7.96 18.93 16.80
N MET A 112 8.56 18.40 15.75
CA MET A 112 8.07 18.55 14.37
C MET A 112 6.74 17.84 14.16
N VAL A 113 6.61 16.61 14.65
CA VAL A 113 5.36 15.84 14.56
C VAL A 113 4.23 16.54 15.31
N LYS A 114 4.49 17.00 16.52
CA LYS A 114 3.50 17.76 17.30
C LYS A 114 3.07 19.05 16.60
N ALA A 115 4.00 19.78 16.01
CA ALA A 115 3.69 20.99 15.24
C ALA A 115 2.82 20.66 14.02
N PHE A 116 3.17 19.60 13.29
CA PHE A 116 2.40 19.16 12.14
C PHE A 116 0.95 18.77 12.51
N PHE A 117 0.76 17.98 13.57
CA PHE A 117 -0.59 17.61 14.01
C PHE A 117 -1.40 18.80 14.55
N LYS A 118 -0.73 19.76 15.18
CA LYS A 118 -1.38 21.02 15.59
C LYS A 118 -1.87 21.81 14.37
N GLU A 119 -1.06 21.86 13.32
CA GLU A 119 -1.44 22.52 12.06
C GLU A 119 -2.64 21.83 11.39
N ILE A 120 -2.66 20.49 11.35
CA ILE A 120 -3.81 19.73 10.83
C ILE A 120 -5.09 20.11 11.60
N GLN A 121 -5.03 20.17 12.92
CA GLN A 121 -6.19 20.57 13.73
C GLN A 121 -6.67 21.98 13.40
N GLN A 122 -5.75 22.92 13.17
CA GLN A 122 -6.07 24.27 12.75
C GLN A 122 -6.70 24.30 11.35
N CYS A 123 -6.16 23.54 10.40
CA CYS A 123 -6.70 23.41 9.06
C CYS A 123 -8.12 22.83 9.05
N GLN A 124 -8.41 21.86 9.93
CA GLN A 124 -9.74 21.29 10.09
C GLN A 124 -10.77 22.33 10.59
N LEU A 125 -10.34 23.31 11.37
CA LEU A 125 -11.22 24.38 11.84
C LEU A 125 -11.46 25.46 10.78
N THR A 126 -10.48 25.74 9.95
CA THR A 126 -10.52 26.82 8.96
C THR A 126 -10.95 26.37 7.57
N GLY A 127 -10.79 25.07 7.25
CA GLY A 127 -10.94 24.53 5.90
C GLY A 127 -9.77 24.87 4.95
N ASP A 128 -8.72 25.53 5.43
CA ASP A 128 -7.53 25.89 4.67
C ASP A 128 -6.36 24.97 5.02
N TYR A 129 -5.99 24.13 4.07
CA TYR A 129 -4.88 23.15 4.19
C TYR A 129 -3.58 23.63 3.55
N SER A 130 -3.48 24.87 3.09
CA SER A 130 -2.29 25.38 2.41
C SER A 130 -1.01 25.29 3.25
N ALA A 131 -1.12 25.45 4.57
CA ALA A 131 0.02 25.35 5.48
C ALA A 131 0.60 23.93 5.54
N ILE A 132 -0.21 22.88 5.31
CA ILE A 132 0.25 21.49 5.27
C ILE A 132 1.26 21.27 4.13
N ALA A 133 1.12 21.99 3.01
CA ALA A 133 2.05 21.90 1.89
C ALA A 133 3.51 22.19 2.27
N LEU A 134 3.75 22.92 3.37
CA LEU A 134 5.10 23.21 3.86
C LEU A 134 5.75 21.99 4.54
N TYR A 135 4.96 21.09 5.11
CA TYR A 135 5.45 19.90 5.80
C TYR A 135 5.72 18.73 4.85
N ILE A 136 4.94 18.62 3.78
CA ILE A 136 5.00 17.49 2.84
C ILE A 136 6.40 17.30 2.26
N PRO A 137 7.10 18.35 1.75
CA PRO A 137 8.46 18.22 1.24
C PRO A 137 9.45 17.68 2.26
N ILE A 138 9.25 17.99 3.55
CA ILE A 138 10.14 17.53 4.62
C ILE A 138 10.04 16.01 4.75
N PHE A 139 8.82 15.47 4.73
CA PHE A 139 8.59 14.03 4.81
C PHE A 139 9.05 13.31 3.55
N CYS A 140 8.80 13.88 2.36
CA CYS A 140 9.25 13.31 1.09
C CYS A 140 10.78 13.38 0.90
N ASN A 141 11.42 14.49 1.26
CA ASN A 141 12.84 14.71 1.01
C ASN A 141 13.75 13.80 1.85
N ARG A 142 13.32 13.41 3.05
CA ARG A 142 14.09 12.49 3.88
C ARG A 142 14.18 11.11 3.25
N TYR A 143 13.10 10.64 2.64
CA TYR A 143 13.09 9.44 1.81
C TYR A 143 14.13 9.50 0.68
N HIS A 144 14.21 10.61 -0.06
CA HIS A 144 15.15 10.77 -1.17
C HIS A 144 16.62 10.81 -0.74
N LYS A 145 16.92 11.38 0.43
CA LYS A 145 18.32 11.45 0.91
C LYS A 145 18.90 10.10 1.35
N GLU A 146 18.07 9.24 1.89
CA GLU A 146 18.53 7.94 2.43
C GLU A 146 18.61 6.85 1.35
N HIS A 147 18.02 7.06 0.16
CA HIS A 147 17.88 6.02 -0.87
C HIS A 147 18.55 6.36 -2.22
N HIS A 148 19.34 7.43 -2.31
CA HIS A 148 20.06 7.80 -3.55
C HIS A 148 21.30 6.97 -3.88
N THR A 149 21.58 5.90 -3.15
CA THR A 149 22.67 4.96 -3.44
C THR A 149 22.14 3.55 -3.65
N VAL A 150 21.29 3.35 -4.65
CA VAL A 150 20.99 1.99 -5.12
C VAL A 150 21.40 1.88 -6.57
N THR A 151 22.56 1.27 -6.80
CA THR A 151 22.81 0.52 -8.02
C THR A 151 21.58 -0.32 -8.33
N GLU A 152 21.05 -0.25 -9.55
CA GLU A 152 19.94 -1.06 -10.02
C GLU A 152 20.27 -2.56 -9.94
N ILE A 153 20.19 -3.13 -8.77
CA ILE A 153 20.04 -4.58 -8.63
C ILE A 153 18.57 -4.84 -8.95
N LYS A 154 18.28 -5.40 -10.12
CA LYS A 154 16.93 -5.88 -10.45
C LYS A 154 16.54 -6.94 -9.42
N ASP A 155 15.84 -6.55 -8.39
CA ASP A 155 15.25 -7.49 -7.43
C ASP A 155 14.03 -8.15 -8.10
N TYR A 156 14.29 -9.27 -8.76
CA TYR A 156 13.24 -10.03 -9.42
C TYR A 156 12.17 -10.54 -8.44
N ASN A 157 12.51 -10.80 -7.19
CA ASN A 157 11.53 -11.17 -6.17
C ASN A 157 10.52 -10.05 -5.96
N PHE A 158 11.02 -8.83 -5.78
CA PHE A 158 10.19 -7.64 -5.66
C PHE A 158 9.33 -7.43 -6.92
N LEU A 159 9.93 -7.43 -8.11
CA LEU A 159 9.22 -7.17 -9.37
C LEU A 159 8.14 -8.21 -9.68
N ILE A 160 8.38 -9.49 -9.34
CA ILE A 160 7.40 -10.56 -9.50
C ILE A 160 6.24 -10.39 -8.52
N SER A 161 6.54 -10.12 -7.26
CA SER A 161 5.51 -9.88 -6.23
C SER A 161 4.65 -8.66 -6.60
N GLU A 162 5.28 -7.58 -7.04
CA GLU A 162 4.63 -6.38 -7.53
C GLU A 162 3.69 -6.68 -8.70
N PHE A 163 4.16 -7.45 -9.70
CA PHE A 163 3.34 -7.83 -10.85
C PHE A 163 2.04 -8.52 -10.43
N PHE A 164 2.12 -9.51 -9.55
CA PHE A 164 0.93 -10.24 -9.10
C PHE A 164 -0.03 -9.35 -8.31
N ILE A 165 0.50 -8.49 -7.46
CA ILE A 165 -0.33 -7.57 -6.65
C ILE A 165 -1.01 -6.51 -7.52
N LEU A 166 -0.36 -6.04 -8.57
CA LEU A 166 -0.92 -5.07 -9.51
C LEU A 166 -2.00 -5.62 -10.42
N ASN A 167 -1.96 -6.92 -10.64
CA ASN A 167 -2.72 -7.54 -11.72
C ASN A 167 -3.56 -8.74 -11.27
N TYR A 168 -3.67 -9.00 -9.95
CA TYR A 168 -4.44 -10.16 -9.45
C TYR A 168 -5.89 -10.15 -9.91
N ASP A 169 -6.49 -8.98 -10.07
CA ASP A 169 -7.88 -8.78 -10.47
C ASP A 169 -8.11 -8.84 -11.98
N LYS A 170 -7.04 -8.93 -12.78
CA LYS A 170 -7.07 -8.92 -14.24
C LYS A 170 -6.83 -10.29 -14.85
N ASP A 171 -7.19 -10.44 -16.12
CA ASP A 171 -6.79 -11.59 -16.93
C ASP A 171 -5.36 -11.41 -17.41
N VAL A 172 -4.40 -11.94 -16.67
CA VAL A 172 -2.97 -11.86 -17.00
C VAL A 172 -2.34 -13.24 -17.19
N TYR A 173 -1.29 -13.25 -17.99
CA TYR A 173 -0.56 -14.42 -18.43
C TYR A 173 0.93 -14.26 -18.14
N LEU A 174 1.66 -15.37 -18.18
CA LEU A 174 3.12 -15.37 -18.01
C LEU A 174 3.84 -14.44 -19.03
N SER A 175 3.30 -14.31 -20.23
CA SER A 175 3.82 -13.40 -21.25
C SER A 175 3.80 -11.94 -20.80
N ASN A 176 2.77 -11.52 -20.08
CA ASN A 176 2.70 -10.14 -19.56
C ASN A 176 3.78 -9.86 -18.51
N LEU A 177 4.06 -10.85 -17.64
CA LEU A 177 5.17 -10.76 -16.70
C LEU A 177 6.52 -10.72 -17.41
N ALA A 178 6.72 -11.61 -18.40
CA ALA A 178 7.96 -11.68 -19.17
C ALA A 178 8.24 -10.36 -19.92
N GLU A 179 7.22 -9.77 -20.50
CA GLU A 179 7.29 -8.47 -21.17
C GLU A 179 7.68 -7.35 -20.17
N GLN A 180 7.02 -7.29 -19.03
CA GLN A 180 7.32 -6.29 -17.99
C GLN A 180 8.76 -6.41 -17.46
N LEU A 181 9.25 -7.63 -17.29
CA LEU A 181 10.62 -7.89 -16.82
C LEU A 181 11.68 -7.77 -17.93
N HIS A 182 11.28 -7.64 -19.20
CA HIS A 182 12.14 -7.67 -20.36
C HIS A 182 12.99 -8.97 -20.46
N ILE A 183 12.35 -10.12 -20.25
CA ILE A 183 12.97 -11.45 -20.30
C ILE A 183 12.08 -12.43 -21.08
N SER A 184 12.59 -13.64 -21.38
CA SER A 184 11.79 -14.69 -21.99
C SER A 184 10.78 -15.30 -21.00
N GLU A 185 9.64 -15.81 -21.49
CA GLU A 185 8.65 -16.49 -20.65
C GLU A 185 9.26 -17.68 -19.87
N ARG A 186 10.15 -18.46 -20.50
CA ARG A 186 10.87 -19.54 -19.81
C ARG A 186 11.69 -19.03 -18.62
N HIS A 187 12.31 -17.87 -18.76
CA HIS A 187 13.07 -17.26 -17.68
C HIS A 187 12.12 -16.73 -16.60
N ALA A 188 11.02 -16.07 -16.99
CA ALA A 188 10.02 -15.58 -16.06
C ALA A 188 9.41 -16.72 -15.23
N GLU A 189 9.01 -17.84 -15.86
CA GLU A 189 8.48 -19.00 -15.16
C GLU A 189 9.47 -19.58 -14.14
N ARG A 190 10.75 -19.70 -14.53
CA ARG A 190 11.80 -20.16 -13.62
C ARG A 190 11.96 -19.24 -12.41
N LEU A 191 11.91 -17.90 -12.61
CA LEU A 191 12.01 -16.93 -11.52
C LEU A 191 10.78 -16.99 -10.63
N VAL A 192 9.57 -17.08 -11.19
CA VAL A 192 8.35 -17.24 -10.39
C VAL A 192 8.47 -18.47 -9.50
N LEU A 193 8.80 -19.62 -10.06
CA LEU A 193 8.97 -20.86 -9.29
C LEU A 193 10.06 -20.72 -8.21
N GLN A 194 11.18 -20.08 -8.54
CA GLN A 194 12.29 -19.86 -7.61
C GLN A 194 11.91 -19.01 -6.40
N TYR A 195 11.14 -17.94 -6.61
CA TYR A 195 10.84 -16.96 -5.55
C TYR A 195 9.52 -17.23 -4.81
N THR A 196 8.57 -17.89 -5.46
CA THR A 196 7.25 -18.16 -4.84
C THR A 196 7.03 -19.64 -4.49
N GLY A 197 7.80 -20.54 -5.07
CA GLY A 197 7.58 -21.99 -4.96
C GLY A 197 6.41 -22.50 -5.82
N HIS A 198 5.77 -21.65 -6.60
CA HIS A 198 4.59 -21.91 -7.40
C HIS A 198 4.84 -21.65 -8.88
N SER A 199 4.08 -22.30 -9.76
CA SER A 199 3.94 -21.84 -11.14
C SER A 199 3.22 -20.49 -11.20
N PHE A 200 3.33 -19.77 -12.30
CA PHE A 200 2.65 -18.49 -12.51
C PHE A 200 1.14 -18.55 -12.18
N ARG A 201 0.46 -19.61 -12.65
CA ARG A 201 -0.97 -19.78 -12.39
C ARG A 201 -1.30 -20.04 -10.93
N GLU A 202 -0.52 -20.87 -10.29
CA GLU A 202 -0.70 -21.19 -8.87
C GLU A 202 -0.46 -19.95 -8.01
N GLU A 203 0.57 -19.17 -8.30
CA GLU A 203 0.84 -17.92 -7.57
C GLU A 203 -0.28 -16.90 -7.77
N LEU A 204 -0.79 -16.72 -8.99
CA LEU A 204 -1.92 -15.84 -9.24
C LEU A 204 -3.15 -16.25 -8.42
N VAL A 205 -3.45 -17.56 -8.35
CA VAL A 205 -4.53 -18.08 -7.52
C VAL A 205 -4.23 -17.85 -6.04
N ALA A 206 -3.02 -18.12 -5.59
CA ALA A 206 -2.62 -17.93 -4.19
C ALA A 206 -2.78 -16.46 -3.75
N VAL A 207 -2.36 -15.51 -4.59
CA VAL A 207 -2.53 -14.08 -4.33
C VAL A 207 -4.01 -13.70 -4.25
N ARG A 208 -4.83 -14.14 -5.21
CA ARG A 208 -6.30 -13.92 -5.21
C ARG A 208 -6.96 -14.45 -3.94
N MET A 209 -6.57 -15.65 -3.50
CA MET A 209 -7.15 -16.27 -2.29
C MET A 209 -6.69 -15.60 -1.00
N ARG A 210 -5.45 -15.13 -0.94
CA ARG A 210 -4.98 -14.32 0.21
C ARG A 210 -5.81 -13.06 0.38
N ILE A 211 -6.01 -12.33 -0.71
CA ILE A 211 -6.79 -11.10 -0.72
C ILE A 211 -8.26 -11.39 -0.41
N ALA A 212 -8.84 -12.45 -1.01
CA ALA A 212 -10.21 -12.86 -0.71
C ALA A 212 -10.42 -13.17 0.78
N ASN A 213 -9.50 -13.92 1.40
CA ASN A 213 -9.57 -14.25 2.82
C ASN A 213 -9.52 -12.99 3.71
N GLN A 214 -8.72 -12.02 3.37
CA GLN A 214 -8.65 -10.74 4.09
C GLN A 214 -9.95 -9.94 3.95
N LEU A 215 -10.52 -9.90 2.73
CA LEU A 215 -11.81 -9.23 2.49
C LEU A 215 -12.98 -9.92 3.21
N MET A 216 -12.95 -11.25 3.33
CA MET A 216 -13.96 -12.00 4.09
C MET A 216 -13.90 -11.70 5.60
N GLN A 217 -12.71 -11.46 6.14
CA GLN A 217 -12.54 -11.10 7.55
C GLN A 217 -13.01 -9.68 7.88
N ALA A 218 -13.02 -8.79 6.89
CA ALA A 218 -13.45 -7.40 7.05
C ALA A 218 -14.99 -7.21 7.08
N GLU A 219 -15.78 -8.27 6.98
CA GLU A 219 -17.26 -8.37 7.15
C GLU A 219 -18.13 -7.44 6.26
N ASN A 220 -17.58 -6.74 5.27
CA ASN A 220 -18.30 -5.70 4.53
C ASN A 220 -18.72 -6.05 3.10
N ALA A 221 -18.47 -7.27 2.61
CA ALA A 221 -18.79 -7.64 1.23
C ALA A 221 -19.35 -9.06 1.11
N SER A 222 -20.28 -9.27 0.17
CA SER A 222 -20.76 -10.63 -0.15
C SER A 222 -19.65 -11.43 -0.87
N LEU A 223 -19.71 -12.78 -0.75
CA LEU A 223 -18.76 -13.65 -1.44
C LEU A 223 -18.77 -13.47 -2.96
N GLU A 224 -19.89 -13.08 -3.56
CA GLU A 224 -20.00 -12.78 -4.98
C GLU A 224 -19.28 -11.48 -5.34
N GLN A 225 -19.36 -10.47 -4.47
CA GLN A 225 -18.62 -9.22 -4.64
C GLN A 225 -17.12 -9.46 -4.50
N ILE A 226 -16.71 -10.24 -3.49
CA ILE A 226 -15.32 -10.63 -3.28
C ILE A 226 -14.78 -11.40 -4.49
N ALA A 227 -15.54 -12.37 -5.03
CA ALA A 227 -15.15 -13.12 -6.21
C ALA A 227 -14.84 -12.21 -7.40
N LYS A 228 -15.69 -11.22 -7.67
CA LYS A 228 -15.47 -10.23 -8.73
C LYS A 228 -14.26 -9.35 -8.44
N TYR A 229 -14.12 -8.89 -7.20
CA TYR A 229 -13.02 -8.03 -6.78
C TYR A 229 -11.66 -8.70 -6.97
N VAL A 230 -11.56 -10.00 -6.67
CA VAL A 230 -10.31 -10.75 -6.85
C VAL A 230 -10.15 -11.36 -8.26
N GLY A 231 -10.91 -10.90 -9.24
CA GLY A 231 -10.71 -11.19 -10.66
C GLY A 231 -11.33 -12.50 -11.14
N TYR A 232 -12.36 -13.03 -10.47
CA TYR A 232 -13.13 -14.17 -10.97
C TYR A 232 -14.37 -13.71 -11.72
N ARG A 233 -14.57 -14.27 -12.93
CA ARG A 233 -15.75 -14.00 -13.75
C ARG A 233 -17.04 -14.63 -13.21
N SER A 234 -16.91 -15.65 -12.38
CA SER A 234 -18.07 -16.33 -11.78
C SER A 234 -17.79 -16.77 -10.35
N TYR A 235 -18.82 -16.73 -9.53
CA TYR A 235 -18.77 -17.24 -8.16
C TYR A 235 -18.38 -18.73 -8.09
N SER A 236 -18.87 -19.56 -9.02
CA SER A 236 -18.54 -20.99 -9.04
C SER A 236 -17.05 -21.24 -9.31
N GLY A 237 -16.43 -20.44 -10.18
CA GLY A 237 -14.99 -20.50 -10.43
C GLY A 237 -14.17 -20.09 -9.20
N PHE A 238 -14.57 -19.02 -8.54
CA PHE A 238 -13.99 -18.58 -7.28
C PHE A 238 -14.10 -19.64 -6.18
N TRP A 239 -15.30 -20.21 -5.98
CA TRP A 239 -15.53 -21.22 -4.97
C TRP A 239 -14.68 -22.47 -5.15
N LYS A 240 -14.55 -22.95 -6.39
CA LYS A 240 -13.68 -24.09 -6.72
C LYS A 240 -12.21 -23.79 -6.40
N ALA A 241 -11.74 -22.60 -6.75
CA ALA A 241 -10.36 -22.18 -6.46
C ALA A 241 -10.11 -22.08 -4.95
N MET A 242 -11.05 -21.52 -4.20
CA MET A 242 -10.98 -21.39 -2.75
C MET A 242 -10.91 -22.75 -2.05
N LYS A 243 -11.79 -23.68 -2.42
CA LYS A 243 -11.78 -25.05 -1.89
C LYS A 243 -10.47 -25.79 -2.14
N ARG A 244 -9.90 -25.62 -3.34
CA ARG A 244 -8.61 -26.22 -3.68
C ARG A 244 -7.47 -25.62 -2.83
N TYR A 245 -7.44 -24.32 -2.71
CA TYR A 245 -6.42 -23.59 -1.95
C TYR A 245 -6.46 -23.95 -0.44
N GLU A 246 -7.65 -24.09 0.14
CA GLU A 246 -7.81 -24.54 1.53
C GLU A 246 -7.36 -25.99 1.72
N GLY A 247 -7.67 -26.88 0.77
CA GLY A 247 -7.25 -28.29 0.82
C GLY A 247 -5.75 -28.50 0.66
N GLU A 248 -5.03 -27.59 0.02
CA GLU A 248 -3.57 -27.59 -0.11
C GLU A 248 -2.86 -27.11 1.17
N LYS A 249 -3.49 -26.27 1.99
CA LYS A 249 -2.97 -25.81 3.29
C LYS A 249 -3.08 -26.85 4.41
N THR A 250 -3.90 -27.87 4.23
CA THR A 250 -4.15 -28.91 5.25
C THR A 250 -3.33 -30.18 5.02
N LYS A 251 -2.48 -30.24 4.01
CA LYS A 251 -1.53 -31.30 3.73
C LYS A 251 -0.10 -30.84 4.07
#